data_73793332ccfb3f1574ea7b4bfaead45e
#
_entry.id   73793332ccfb3f1574ea7b4bfaead45e
#
_cell.length_a   1.000
_cell.length_b   1.000
_cell.length_c   1.000
_cell.angle_alpha   90.00
_cell.angle_beta   90.00
_cell.angle_gamma   90.00
#
_symmetry.space_group_name_H-M   'P 1'
#
loop_
_entity.id
_entity.type
_entity.pdbx_description
1 polymer ?
#
loop_
_entity_poly.entity_id
_entity_poly.type
_entity_poly.pdbx_seq_one_letter_code
_entity_poly.pdbx_strand_id
1 'polypeptide(L)'
;MTTNLKLNCDMGEGFGPWNMGDDDSIMPLIDAANIACGGHAGDPSTMRNCVELAKSHKTEIGAHVSYPDKQGFGRRAMDINGRALIDLIHYQIGALDGIARANGTRVAYVKPHGALYHVMLADVGVLNDIMTAVASWHAELELVVLATPRDRKTLQLAVEHGLTLRY
;
A
#
# COMPACT_ATOMS: atom_id res chain seq x y z
N MET A 1 -6.44 22.97 -18.09
CA MET A 1 -5.51 22.27 -17.19
C MET A 1 -5.47 20.82 -17.65
N THR A 2 -4.36 20.36 -18.19
CA THR A 2 -4.17 18.93 -18.51
C THR A 2 -3.97 18.21 -17.19
N THR A 3 -4.96 17.45 -16.77
CA THR A 3 -4.81 16.49 -15.65
C THR A 3 -3.85 15.41 -16.13
N ASN A 4 -2.60 15.43 -15.64
CA ASN A 4 -1.68 14.33 -15.87
C ASN A 4 -2.18 13.13 -15.06
N LEU A 5 -2.61 12.08 -15.74
CA LEU A 5 -2.94 10.81 -15.13
C LEU A 5 -1.64 10.16 -14.65
N LYS A 6 -1.56 9.82 -13.37
CA LYS A 6 -0.43 9.08 -12.82
C LYS A 6 -0.69 7.58 -12.91
N LEU A 7 0.31 6.85 -13.38
CA LEU A 7 0.27 5.39 -13.48
C LEU A 7 0.92 4.77 -12.24
N ASN A 8 0.24 3.84 -11.59
CA ASN A 8 0.82 3.03 -10.53
C ASN A 8 0.79 1.53 -10.87
N CYS A 9 1.72 0.76 -10.32
CA CYS A 9 1.79 -0.69 -10.50
C CYS A 9 2.15 -1.38 -9.18
N ASP A 10 1.63 -2.60 -9.01
CA ASP A 10 1.99 -3.48 -7.90
C ASP A 10 3.36 -4.09 -8.21
N MET A 11 4.30 -3.98 -7.27
CA MET A 11 5.71 -4.26 -7.44
C MET A 11 6.26 -5.04 -6.24
N GLY A 12 7.39 -5.73 -6.45
CA GLY A 12 8.03 -6.47 -5.38
C GLY A 12 7.21 -7.66 -4.89
N GLU A 13 6.40 -8.25 -5.74
CA GLU A 13 5.52 -9.36 -5.40
C GLU A 13 6.19 -10.73 -5.50
N GLY A 14 7.53 -10.79 -5.71
CA GLY A 14 8.33 -11.98 -5.52
C GLY A 14 8.47 -12.37 -4.05
N PHE A 15 9.00 -13.56 -3.78
CA PHE A 15 9.30 -14.03 -2.43
C PHE A 15 10.38 -15.13 -2.46
N GLY A 16 11.51 -14.92 -1.77
CA GLY A 16 12.64 -15.85 -1.78
C GLY A 16 13.12 -16.14 -3.21
N PRO A 17 13.12 -17.41 -3.65
CA PRO A 17 13.55 -17.76 -5.00
C PRO A 17 12.48 -17.55 -6.08
N TRP A 18 11.24 -17.21 -5.70
CA TRP A 18 10.15 -17.01 -6.66
C TRP A 18 10.11 -15.57 -7.14
N ASN A 19 10.33 -15.38 -8.42
CA ASN A 19 10.12 -14.11 -9.09
C ASN A 19 8.69 -14.02 -9.57
N MET A 20 8.07 -12.83 -9.37
CA MET A 20 6.74 -12.52 -9.87
C MET A 20 6.78 -11.12 -10.47
N GLY A 21 6.35 -11.00 -11.72
CA GLY A 21 6.46 -9.74 -12.46
C GLY A 21 7.85 -9.49 -13.06
N ASP A 22 8.02 -8.29 -13.58
CA ASP A 22 9.27 -7.80 -14.19
C ASP A 22 9.50 -6.37 -13.68
N ASP A 23 9.92 -6.25 -12.44
CA ASP A 23 10.04 -4.98 -11.74
C ASP A 23 11.03 -4.04 -12.45
N ASP A 24 12.13 -4.57 -12.99
CA ASP A 24 13.16 -3.79 -13.67
C ASP A 24 12.62 -3.13 -14.96
N SER A 25 11.82 -3.83 -15.73
CA SER A 25 11.24 -3.32 -16.98
C SER A 25 10.05 -2.39 -16.75
N ILE A 26 9.29 -2.57 -15.67
CA ILE A 26 8.07 -1.81 -15.38
C ILE A 26 8.39 -0.50 -14.65
N MET A 27 9.31 -0.50 -13.69
CA MET A 27 9.60 0.67 -12.85
C MET A 27 9.87 1.97 -13.64
N PRO A 28 10.59 1.96 -14.77
CA PRO A 28 10.81 3.16 -15.58
C PRO A 28 9.55 3.74 -16.24
N LEU A 29 8.46 2.98 -16.29
CA LEU A 29 7.23 3.32 -17.02
C LEU A 29 6.11 3.85 -16.12
N ILE A 30 6.33 3.86 -14.79
CA ILE A 30 5.30 4.20 -13.79
C ILE A 30 5.69 5.41 -12.96
N ASP A 31 4.70 6.13 -12.45
CA ASP A 31 4.88 7.27 -11.54
C ASP A 31 4.94 6.84 -10.07
N ALA A 32 4.32 5.69 -9.74
CA ALA A 32 4.20 5.22 -8.37
C ALA A 32 4.25 3.69 -8.29
N ALA A 33 5.00 3.14 -7.35
CA ALA A 33 5.17 1.72 -7.11
C ALA A 33 4.46 1.30 -5.81
N ASN A 34 3.49 0.38 -5.90
CA ASN A 34 2.85 -0.21 -4.74
C ASN A 34 3.70 -1.43 -4.32
N ILE A 35 4.62 -1.26 -3.38
CA ILE A 35 5.60 -2.30 -3.02
C ILE A 35 5.02 -3.24 -1.97
N ALA A 36 5.02 -4.55 -2.26
CA ALA A 36 4.57 -5.58 -1.33
C ALA A 36 5.38 -5.59 -0.03
N CYS A 37 4.67 -5.66 1.10
CA CYS A 37 5.23 -5.45 2.44
C CYS A 37 5.34 -6.73 3.27
N GLY A 38 5.43 -7.90 2.63
CA GLY A 38 5.62 -9.18 3.31
C GLY A 38 4.33 -9.89 3.73
N GLY A 39 3.15 -9.28 3.59
CA GLY A 39 1.87 -9.88 3.91
C GLY A 39 1.46 -10.95 2.89
N HIS A 40 1.17 -10.55 1.66
CA HIS A 40 0.81 -11.46 0.55
C HIS A 40 2.02 -11.90 -0.28
N ALA A 41 3.02 -11.06 -0.37
CA ALA A 41 4.25 -11.24 -1.14
C ALA A 41 5.36 -10.36 -0.57
N GLY A 42 6.53 -10.40 -1.17
CA GLY A 42 7.69 -9.64 -0.73
C GLY A 42 8.40 -10.26 0.48
N ASP A 43 9.67 -9.95 0.57
CA ASP A 43 10.57 -10.22 1.69
C ASP A 43 11.53 -9.04 1.86
N PRO A 44 12.37 -8.99 2.93
CA PRO A 44 13.25 -7.85 3.17
C PRO A 44 14.19 -7.49 2.01
N SER A 45 14.68 -8.49 1.29
CA SER A 45 15.58 -8.28 0.14
C SER A 45 14.83 -7.76 -1.07
N THR A 46 13.66 -8.32 -1.36
CA THR A 46 12.77 -7.88 -2.43
C THR A 46 12.31 -6.44 -2.19
N MET A 47 11.87 -6.10 -0.96
CA MET A 47 11.50 -4.72 -0.60
C MET A 47 12.65 -3.74 -0.82
N ARG A 48 13.86 -4.08 -0.37
CA ARG A 48 15.04 -3.22 -0.58
C ARG A 48 15.33 -3.01 -2.06
N ASN A 49 15.36 -4.08 -2.85
CA ASN A 49 15.65 -3.98 -4.28
C ASN A 49 14.63 -3.07 -4.99
N CYS A 50 13.33 -3.23 -4.70
CA CYS A 50 12.29 -2.36 -5.25
C CYS A 50 12.43 -0.90 -4.79
N VAL A 51 12.81 -0.65 -3.53
CA VAL A 51 13.06 0.71 -3.02
C VAL A 51 14.23 1.37 -3.74
N GLU A 52 15.34 0.65 -3.92
CA GLU A 52 16.51 1.14 -4.65
C GLU A 52 16.17 1.44 -6.11
N LEU A 53 15.42 0.55 -6.76
CA LEU A 53 14.95 0.71 -8.12
C LEU A 53 14.01 1.91 -8.26
N ALA A 54 13.00 2.03 -7.39
CA ALA A 54 12.07 3.17 -7.38
C ALA A 54 12.82 4.51 -7.18
N LYS A 55 13.79 4.54 -6.25
CA LYS A 55 14.62 5.73 -6.03
C LYS A 55 15.42 6.11 -7.28
N SER A 56 16.02 5.15 -8.00
CA SER A 56 16.82 5.40 -9.20
C SER A 56 15.98 6.00 -10.34
N HIS A 57 14.72 5.62 -10.43
CA HIS A 57 13.76 6.12 -11.43
C HIS A 57 12.90 7.30 -10.94
N LYS A 58 13.08 7.75 -9.68
CA LYS A 58 12.27 8.80 -9.05
C LYS A 58 10.79 8.44 -8.97
N THR A 59 10.48 7.14 -8.94
CA THR A 59 9.16 6.60 -8.78
C THR A 59 8.73 6.74 -7.31
N GLU A 60 7.51 7.19 -7.07
CA GLU A 60 6.95 7.35 -5.73
C GLU A 60 6.70 5.98 -5.08
N ILE A 61 6.96 5.84 -3.79
CA ILE A 61 6.86 4.58 -3.07
C ILE A 61 5.58 4.53 -2.24
N GLY A 62 4.75 3.51 -2.45
CA GLY A 62 3.59 3.18 -1.65
C GLY A 62 3.70 1.83 -0.97
N ALA A 63 3.16 1.72 0.24
CA ALA A 63 3.08 0.46 0.95
C ALA A 63 1.86 -0.35 0.48
N HIS A 64 2.13 -1.52 -0.11
CA HIS A 64 1.09 -2.44 -0.60
C HIS A 64 0.75 -3.46 0.47
N VAL A 65 -0.06 -3.02 1.44
CA VAL A 65 -0.42 -3.78 2.64
C VAL A 65 -1.54 -4.78 2.37
N SER A 66 -1.53 -5.92 3.05
CA SER A 66 -2.48 -7.01 2.81
C SER A 66 -2.77 -7.82 4.06
N TYR A 67 -3.73 -8.74 3.96
CA TYR A 67 -3.82 -9.83 4.91
C TYR A 67 -2.55 -10.72 4.85
N PRO A 68 -2.17 -11.38 5.97
CA PRO A 68 -0.98 -12.24 6.04
C PRO A 68 -1.26 -13.60 5.39
N ASP A 69 -1.40 -13.61 4.07
CA ASP A 69 -1.83 -14.76 3.27
C ASP A 69 -0.92 -14.99 2.06
N LYS A 70 0.33 -15.37 2.30
CA LYS A 70 1.28 -15.66 1.21
C LYS A 70 0.79 -16.79 0.29
N GLN A 71 0.16 -17.84 0.84
CA GLN A 71 -0.33 -18.96 0.05
C GLN A 71 -1.49 -18.60 -0.88
N GLY A 72 -2.37 -17.71 -0.44
CA GLY A 72 -3.49 -17.20 -1.24
C GLY A 72 -3.20 -15.89 -1.94
N PHE A 73 -1.96 -15.43 -1.89
CA PHE A 73 -1.54 -14.15 -2.47
C PHE A 73 -2.41 -12.97 -1.98
N GLY A 74 -2.78 -13.00 -0.68
CA GLY A 74 -3.63 -11.97 -0.08
C GLY A 74 -5.05 -11.88 -0.65
N ARG A 75 -5.50 -12.87 -1.43
CA ARG A 75 -6.80 -12.85 -2.12
C ARG A 75 -7.91 -13.63 -1.39
N ARG A 76 -7.60 -14.18 -0.22
CA ARG A 76 -8.58 -14.81 0.66
C ARG A 76 -8.95 -13.83 1.77
N ALA A 77 -10.25 -13.57 1.95
CA ALA A 77 -10.73 -12.74 3.05
C ALA A 77 -10.39 -13.39 4.40
N MET A 78 -9.98 -12.58 5.37
CA MET A 78 -9.65 -13.01 6.71
C MET A 78 -10.42 -12.15 7.71
N ASP A 79 -10.90 -12.75 8.79
CA ASP A 79 -11.57 -12.03 9.88
C ASP A 79 -10.52 -11.41 10.82
N ILE A 80 -9.86 -10.37 10.32
CA ILE A 80 -8.91 -9.54 11.07
C ILE A 80 -9.43 -8.11 11.02
N ASN A 81 -9.75 -7.54 12.18
CA ASN A 81 -10.34 -6.22 12.32
C ASN A 81 -9.87 -5.53 13.61
N GLY A 82 -10.30 -4.29 13.82
CA GLY A 82 -9.97 -3.48 14.99
C GLY A 82 -8.46 -3.35 15.20
N ARG A 83 -8.04 -3.45 16.46
CA ARG A 83 -6.64 -3.29 16.84
C ARG A 83 -5.68 -4.24 16.11
N ALA A 84 -6.11 -5.49 15.89
CA ALA A 84 -5.26 -6.47 15.20
C ALA A 84 -4.99 -6.08 13.74
N LEU A 85 -5.97 -5.51 13.05
CA LEU A 85 -5.77 -4.99 11.68
C LEU A 85 -4.88 -3.75 11.67
N ILE A 86 -5.08 -2.82 12.59
CA ILE A 86 -4.24 -1.63 12.73
C ILE A 86 -2.78 -2.03 12.95
N ASP A 87 -2.51 -2.93 13.90
CA ASP A 87 -1.16 -3.39 14.20
C ASP A 87 -0.52 -4.13 13.00
N LEU A 88 -1.30 -4.92 12.27
CA LEU A 88 -0.85 -5.60 11.05
C LEU A 88 -0.45 -4.60 9.94
N ILE A 89 -1.22 -3.53 9.77
CA ILE A 89 -0.92 -2.48 8.79
C ILE A 89 0.32 -1.69 9.21
N HIS A 90 0.41 -1.31 10.47
CA HIS A 90 1.60 -0.62 11.01
C HIS A 90 2.87 -1.45 10.84
N TYR A 91 2.81 -2.77 11.09
CA TYR A 91 3.94 -3.66 10.86
C TYR A 91 4.42 -3.62 9.41
N GLN A 92 3.50 -3.68 8.46
CA GLN A 92 3.82 -3.69 7.03
C GLN A 92 4.35 -2.33 6.55
N ILE A 93 3.70 -1.22 6.93
CA ILE A 93 4.19 0.12 6.62
C ILE A 93 5.57 0.31 7.23
N GLY A 94 5.76 -0.07 8.50
CA GLY A 94 7.02 0.08 9.21
C GLY A 94 8.18 -0.69 8.60
N ALA A 95 7.90 -1.91 8.12
CA ALA A 95 8.90 -2.72 7.42
C ALA A 95 9.41 -2.01 6.16
N LEU A 96 8.49 -1.55 5.30
CA LEU A 96 8.86 -0.86 4.06
C LEU A 96 9.45 0.53 4.31
N ASP A 97 8.84 1.35 5.18
CA ASP A 97 9.31 2.71 5.46
C ASP A 97 10.67 2.71 6.15
N GLY A 98 10.94 1.73 7.02
CA GLY A 98 12.27 1.54 7.62
C GLY A 98 13.34 1.28 6.55
N ILE A 99 13.06 0.41 5.58
CA ILE A 99 13.95 0.13 4.45
C ILE A 99 14.09 1.38 3.55
N ALA A 100 12.98 2.06 3.25
CA ALA A 100 12.98 3.26 2.43
C ALA A 100 13.83 4.38 3.07
N ARG A 101 13.67 4.63 4.38
CA ARG A 101 14.46 5.63 5.12
C ARG A 101 15.94 5.29 5.18
N ALA A 102 16.29 4.03 5.36
CA ALA A 102 17.69 3.57 5.30
C ALA A 102 18.32 3.83 3.92
N ASN A 103 17.49 3.90 2.87
CA ASN A 103 17.93 4.24 1.50
C ASN A 103 17.73 5.72 1.14
N GLY A 104 17.40 6.60 2.11
CA GLY A 104 17.27 8.04 1.91
C GLY A 104 16.03 8.44 1.11
N THR A 105 14.95 7.66 1.23
CA THR A 105 13.61 7.95 0.69
C THR A 105 12.55 7.64 1.74
N ARG A 106 11.26 7.64 1.39
CA ARG A 106 10.16 7.35 2.32
C ARG A 106 8.95 6.75 1.61
N VAL A 107 8.08 6.12 2.37
CA VAL A 107 6.74 5.75 1.91
C VAL A 107 5.86 6.99 1.86
N ALA A 108 5.16 7.22 0.74
CA ALA A 108 4.31 8.39 0.51
C ALA A 108 2.80 8.06 0.61
N TYR A 109 2.42 6.82 0.36
CA TYR A 109 1.02 6.41 0.39
C TYR A 109 0.88 4.93 0.75
N VAL A 110 -0.35 4.53 1.09
CA VAL A 110 -0.73 3.14 1.34
C VAL A 110 -1.79 2.72 0.31
N LYS A 111 -1.62 1.55 -0.28
CA LYS A 111 -2.62 0.91 -1.15
C LYS A 111 -2.89 -0.50 -0.64
N PRO A 112 -4.07 -0.78 -0.05
CA PRO A 112 -4.42 -2.14 0.33
C PRO A 112 -4.45 -3.07 -0.89
N HIS A 113 -4.03 -4.32 -0.69
CA HIS A 113 -3.98 -5.35 -1.73
C HIS A 113 -5.13 -6.35 -1.59
N GLY A 114 -5.58 -6.87 -2.72
CA GLY A 114 -6.38 -8.09 -2.83
C GLY A 114 -7.65 -8.07 -1.99
N ALA A 115 -7.84 -9.10 -1.16
CA ALA A 115 -9.03 -9.23 -0.34
C ALA A 115 -9.19 -8.09 0.66
N LEU A 116 -8.11 -7.57 1.24
CA LEU A 116 -8.19 -6.43 2.17
C LEU A 116 -8.77 -5.18 1.48
N TYR A 117 -8.39 -4.93 0.22
CA TYR A 117 -8.95 -3.83 -0.56
C TYR A 117 -10.46 -3.98 -0.78
N HIS A 118 -10.91 -5.20 -1.14
CA HIS A 118 -12.34 -5.46 -1.36
C HIS A 118 -13.16 -5.39 -0.07
N VAL A 119 -12.63 -5.91 1.04
CA VAL A 119 -13.29 -5.82 2.35
C VAL A 119 -13.37 -4.37 2.81
N MET A 120 -12.33 -3.58 2.64
CA MET A 120 -12.33 -2.13 2.91
C MET A 120 -13.47 -1.39 2.20
N LEU A 121 -13.76 -1.76 0.94
CA LEU A 121 -14.84 -1.13 0.17
C LEU A 121 -16.24 -1.57 0.62
N ALA A 122 -16.36 -2.75 1.21
CA ALA A 122 -17.63 -3.35 1.62
C ALA A 122 -17.96 -3.13 3.10
N ASP A 123 -16.95 -3.00 3.96
CA ASP A 123 -17.08 -2.89 5.42
C ASP A 123 -16.49 -1.58 5.94
N VAL A 124 -17.36 -0.74 6.48
CA VAL A 124 -16.99 0.58 7.03
C VAL A 124 -16.13 0.47 8.29
N GLY A 125 -16.28 -0.59 9.09
CA GLY A 125 -15.43 -0.83 10.25
C GLY A 125 -14.00 -1.09 9.82
N VAL A 126 -13.81 -1.96 8.82
CA VAL A 126 -12.49 -2.24 8.24
C VAL A 126 -11.89 -0.99 7.56
N LEU A 127 -12.70 -0.21 6.84
CA LEU A 127 -12.26 1.06 6.27
C LEU A 127 -11.78 2.02 7.36
N ASN A 128 -12.52 2.16 8.45
CA ASN A 128 -12.14 3.00 9.60
C ASN A 128 -10.84 2.53 10.25
N ASP A 129 -10.65 1.23 10.42
CA ASP A 129 -9.42 0.65 10.99
C ASP A 129 -8.21 0.97 10.10
N ILE A 130 -8.35 0.82 8.78
CA ILE A 130 -7.30 1.15 7.80
C ILE A 130 -6.98 2.64 7.85
N MET A 131 -8.00 3.51 7.85
CA MET A 131 -7.80 4.96 7.94
C MET A 131 -7.13 5.35 9.26
N THR A 132 -7.51 4.72 10.38
CA THR A 132 -6.85 4.90 11.68
C THR A 132 -5.36 4.56 11.61
N ALA A 133 -5.03 3.41 11.01
CA ALA A 133 -3.64 2.98 10.87
C ALA A 133 -2.82 3.96 10.01
N VAL A 134 -3.36 4.39 8.88
CA VAL A 134 -2.66 5.29 7.96
C VAL A 134 -2.50 6.68 8.57
N ALA A 135 -3.56 7.27 9.11
CA ALA A 135 -3.55 8.60 9.71
C ALA A 135 -2.62 8.71 10.93
N SER A 136 -2.50 7.62 11.71
CA SER A 136 -1.63 7.60 12.89
C SER A 136 -0.15 7.41 12.56
N TRP A 137 0.22 7.09 11.32
CA TRP A 137 1.63 6.91 10.93
C TRP A 137 2.37 8.24 10.82
N HIS A 138 1.94 9.11 9.91
CA HIS A 138 2.35 10.51 9.81
C HIS A 138 1.37 11.30 8.93
N ALA A 139 1.29 12.61 9.15
CA ALA A 139 0.27 13.49 8.56
C ALA A 139 0.27 13.60 7.02
N GLU A 140 1.38 13.25 6.36
CA GLU A 140 1.50 13.33 4.90
C GLU A 140 1.25 12.00 4.20
N LEU A 141 0.95 10.91 4.95
CA LEU A 141 0.70 9.60 4.35
C LEU A 141 -0.71 9.58 3.74
N GLU A 142 -0.81 9.22 2.47
CA GLU A 142 -2.08 9.16 1.75
C GLU A 142 -2.63 7.73 1.69
N LEU A 143 -3.94 7.59 1.51
CA LEU A 143 -4.59 6.30 1.29
C LEU A 143 -5.17 6.22 -0.12
N VAL A 144 -4.79 5.20 -0.88
CA VAL A 144 -5.37 4.92 -2.20
C VAL A 144 -6.72 4.21 -2.03
N VAL A 145 -7.74 4.78 -2.66
CA VAL A 145 -9.11 4.25 -2.67
C VAL A 145 -9.68 4.23 -4.08
N LEU A 146 -10.75 3.47 -4.29
CA LEU A 146 -11.45 3.43 -5.57
C LEU A 146 -12.20 4.75 -5.81
N ALA A 147 -11.99 5.35 -6.97
CA ALA A 147 -12.76 6.52 -7.41
C ALA A 147 -14.20 6.10 -7.73
N THR A 148 -15.12 6.40 -6.82
CA THR A 148 -16.55 6.18 -7.04
C THR A 148 -17.31 7.51 -6.95
N PRO A 149 -18.25 7.79 -7.87
CA PRO A 149 -18.95 9.09 -7.91
C PRO A 149 -19.82 9.41 -6.69
N ARG A 150 -20.03 8.46 -5.77
CA ARG A 150 -20.99 8.58 -4.66
C ARG A 150 -20.41 8.25 -3.28
N ASP A 151 -19.12 8.16 -3.13
CA ASP A 151 -18.49 7.72 -1.88
C ASP A 151 -18.39 8.85 -0.83
N ARG A 152 -19.56 9.40 -0.45
CA ARG A 152 -19.63 10.42 0.60
C ARG A 152 -19.12 9.91 1.95
N LYS A 153 -19.28 8.60 2.22
CA LYS A 153 -18.91 8.02 3.51
C LYS A 153 -17.41 7.90 3.66
N THR A 154 -16.72 7.44 2.64
CA THR A 154 -15.25 7.40 2.62
C THR A 154 -14.65 8.79 2.74
N LEU A 155 -15.21 9.78 2.02
CA LEU A 155 -14.79 11.17 2.14
C LEU A 155 -15.01 11.74 3.55
N GLN A 156 -16.16 11.46 4.17
CA GLN A 156 -16.46 11.93 5.53
C GLN A 156 -15.47 11.34 6.53
N LEU A 157 -15.24 10.01 6.50
CA LEU A 157 -14.28 9.36 7.38
C LEU A 157 -12.85 9.89 7.17
N ALA A 158 -12.44 10.11 5.92
CA ALA A 158 -11.13 10.69 5.64
C ALA A 158 -10.95 12.07 6.29
N VAL A 159 -11.98 12.92 6.24
CA VAL A 159 -11.98 14.23 6.92
C VAL A 159 -11.90 14.06 8.44
N GLU A 160 -12.66 13.12 9.01
CA GLU A 160 -12.64 12.85 10.46
C GLU A 160 -11.25 12.38 10.94
N HIS A 161 -10.53 11.62 10.11
CA HIS A 161 -9.15 11.18 10.37
C HIS A 161 -8.07 12.19 9.96
N GLY A 162 -8.42 13.30 9.31
CA GLY A 162 -7.44 14.24 8.74
C GLY A 162 -6.58 13.64 7.64
N LEU A 163 -7.12 12.63 6.91
CA LEU A 163 -6.39 11.83 5.94
C LEU A 163 -6.64 12.30 4.51
N THR A 164 -5.58 12.39 3.71
CA THR A 164 -5.69 12.64 2.27
C THR A 164 -5.95 11.35 1.52
N LEU A 165 -6.96 11.36 0.64
CA LEU A 165 -7.25 10.24 -0.26
C LEU A 165 -6.61 10.46 -1.63
N ARG A 166 -6.12 9.37 -2.22
CA ARG A 166 -5.61 9.29 -3.59
C ARG A 166 -6.52 8.38 -4.42
N TYR A 167 -6.85 8.82 -5.64
CA TYR A 167 -7.72 8.10 -6.56
C TYR A 167 -6.97 7.63 -7.82
#